data_8d0f17a624e7f29f32823e269b5255b5
#
_entry.id   8d0f17a624e7f29f32823e269b5255b5
#
_cell.length_a   1.000
_cell.length_b   1.000
_cell.length_c   1.000
_cell.angle_alpha   90.00
_cell.angle_beta   90.00
_cell.angle_gamma   90.00
#
_symmetry.space_group_name_H-M   'P 1'
#
loop_
_entity.id
_entity.type
_entity.pdbx_description
1 polymer ?
#
loop_
_entity_poly.entity_id
_entity_poly.type
_entity_poly.pdbx_seq_one_letter_code
_entity_poly.pdbx_strand_id
1 'polypeptide(L)'
;MVSLGGSLLEGVTVTTIVGVQYKDKCVIAADNQVTGGGGRRYNHPDMKKIAQRGAFLIAGSGEVQPCDVVQHMWNPPKLTAKDSEDIYHFMITKAMPSLRKCLTDNGYDFDEGKGEGKADESRFNFLIAVGGEIFDIADDLSVCRSGDGIYGVGSGSDYAVGAIHAGAKPEKAIEIAAKLDVNTSGPVQVVEQYK
;
A
#
# COMPACT_ATOMS: atom_id res chain seq x y z
N MET A 1 -4.53 -19.10 -37.97
CA MET A 1 -4.57 -19.57 -36.57
C MET A 1 -4.08 -18.43 -35.73
N VAL A 2 -4.98 -17.60 -35.20
CA VAL A 2 -4.65 -16.41 -34.43
C VAL A 2 -4.51 -16.87 -32.95
N SER A 3 -3.30 -16.74 -32.41
CA SER A 3 -3.03 -17.02 -31.00
C SER A 3 -3.74 -15.96 -30.13
N LEU A 4 -4.83 -16.34 -29.50
CA LEU A 4 -5.49 -15.57 -28.46
C LEU A 4 -4.79 -15.86 -27.10
N GLY A 5 -3.53 -15.48 -26.99
CA GLY A 5 -2.77 -15.55 -25.75
C GLY A 5 -2.57 -14.16 -25.14
N GLY A 6 -3.65 -13.43 -24.88
CA GLY A 6 -3.62 -12.24 -24.07
C GLY A 6 -3.70 -12.65 -22.59
N SER A 7 -2.64 -12.41 -21.83
CA SER A 7 -2.68 -12.45 -20.36
C SER A 7 -3.72 -11.45 -19.86
N LEU A 8 -4.84 -11.93 -19.31
CA LEU A 8 -5.95 -11.14 -18.78
C LEU A 8 -5.67 -10.59 -17.37
N LEU A 9 -4.42 -10.37 -17.04
CA LEU A 9 -4.01 -9.79 -15.73
C LEU A 9 -3.13 -8.55 -15.97
N GLU A 10 -3.62 -7.62 -16.80
CA GLU A 10 -3.05 -6.26 -16.76
C GLU A 10 -3.41 -5.63 -15.41
N GLY A 11 -2.38 -5.19 -14.70
CA GLY A 11 -2.45 -4.76 -13.32
C GLY A 11 -3.33 -3.53 -13.10
N VAL A 12 -4.62 -3.77 -12.87
CA VAL A 12 -5.50 -2.73 -12.34
C VAL A 12 -5.21 -2.62 -10.85
N THR A 13 -4.59 -1.52 -10.44
CA THR A 13 -4.50 -1.18 -9.01
C THR A 13 -5.91 -0.97 -8.46
N VAL A 14 -6.39 -1.94 -7.72
CA VAL A 14 -7.76 -1.99 -7.19
C VAL A 14 -7.71 -1.79 -5.69
N THR A 15 -8.07 -0.65 -5.20
CA THR A 15 -8.06 -0.37 -3.75
C THR A 15 -8.11 1.13 -3.54
N THR A 16 -8.51 1.56 -2.36
CA THR A 16 -8.25 2.92 -1.86
C THR A 16 -7.60 2.83 -0.49
N ILE A 17 -6.39 3.32 -0.38
CA ILE A 17 -5.68 3.49 0.88
C ILE A 17 -5.24 4.93 0.98
N VAL A 18 -5.43 5.54 2.15
CA VAL A 18 -4.88 6.87 2.45
C VAL A 18 -4.11 6.83 3.77
N GLY A 19 -3.08 7.65 3.85
CA GLY A 19 -2.32 7.89 5.05
C GLY A 19 -2.29 9.38 5.38
N VAL A 20 -2.44 9.73 6.66
CA VAL A 20 -2.29 11.10 7.14
C VAL A 20 -1.32 11.12 8.30
N GLN A 21 -0.25 11.87 8.15
CA GLN A 21 0.77 12.06 9.18
C GLN A 21 0.49 13.36 9.95
N TYR A 22 0.19 13.22 11.22
CA TYR A 22 0.03 14.33 12.16
C TYR A 22 1.33 14.56 12.95
N LYS A 23 1.32 15.57 13.83
CA LYS A 23 2.48 15.92 14.65
C LYS A 23 2.90 14.78 15.58
N ASP A 24 1.95 14.09 16.19
CA ASP A 24 2.13 13.11 17.27
C ASP A 24 1.73 11.69 16.88
N LYS A 25 1.11 11.51 15.74
CA LYS A 25 0.66 10.21 15.24
C LYS A 25 0.54 10.19 13.73
N CYS A 26 0.34 9.01 13.17
CA CYS A 26 -0.17 8.83 11.83
C CYS A 26 -1.44 7.95 11.82
N VAL A 27 -2.23 8.09 10.78
CA VAL A 27 -3.46 7.31 10.55
C VAL A 27 -3.42 6.74 9.16
N ILE A 28 -3.64 5.43 9.02
CA ILE A 28 -3.85 4.79 7.72
C ILE A 28 -5.30 4.30 7.69
N ALA A 29 -6.00 4.62 6.61
CA ALA A 29 -7.35 4.12 6.33
C ALA A 29 -7.39 3.42 4.98
N ALA A 30 -8.13 2.32 4.89
CA ALA A 30 -8.28 1.53 3.68
C ALA A 30 -9.70 1.00 3.54
N ASP A 31 -10.13 0.81 2.30
CA ASP A 31 -11.31 -0.01 1.97
C ASP A 31 -10.99 -1.50 2.14
N ASN A 32 -11.99 -2.38 1.90
CA ASN A 32 -11.80 -3.82 2.08
C ASN A 32 -12.09 -4.63 0.81
N GLN A 33 -12.37 -3.98 -0.34
CA GLN A 33 -12.63 -4.69 -1.58
C GLN A 33 -11.33 -5.24 -2.18
N VAL A 34 -11.35 -6.51 -2.57
CA VAL A 34 -10.38 -7.12 -3.48
C VAL A 34 -11.10 -7.45 -4.78
N THR A 35 -10.54 -7.07 -5.92
CA THR A 35 -11.09 -7.40 -7.23
C THR A 35 -10.20 -8.45 -7.89
N GLY A 36 -10.74 -9.61 -8.14
CA GLY A 36 -10.06 -10.69 -8.84
C GLY A 36 -10.19 -10.60 -10.34
N GLY A 37 -9.52 -11.49 -11.05
CA GLY A 37 -9.61 -11.61 -12.49
C GLY A 37 -11.06 -11.67 -13.01
N GLY A 38 -11.33 -10.98 -14.11
CA GLY A 38 -12.69 -10.85 -14.67
C GLY A 38 -13.61 -9.89 -13.90
N GLY A 39 -13.08 -9.05 -13.02
CA GLY A 39 -13.85 -8.03 -12.30
C GLY A 39 -14.66 -8.55 -11.12
N ARG A 40 -14.43 -9.79 -10.67
CA ARG A 40 -15.13 -10.35 -9.52
C ARG A 40 -14.67 -9.68 -8.23
N ARG A 41 -15.64 -9.20 -7.42
CA ARG A 41 -15.40 -8.51 -6.15
C ARG A 41 -15.49 -9.46 -4.96
N TYR A 42 -14.57 -9.28 -4.01
CA TYR A 42 -14.49 -10.00 -2.75
C TYR A 42 -14.40 -8.98 -1.61
N ASN A 43 -15.29 -9.09 -0.61
CA ASN A 43 -15.39 -8.17 0.54
C ASN A 43 -15.56 -8.98 1.83
N HIS A 44 -14.64 -9.86 2.14
CA HIS A 44 -14.75 -10.63 3.39
C HIS A 44 -14.40 -9.72 4.58
N PRO A 45 -15.16 -9.69 5.67
CA PRO A 45 -14.91 -8.81 6.82
C PRO A 45 -13.54 -9.02 7.47
N ASP A 46 -13.00 -10.24 7.39
CA ASP A 46 -11.69 -10.59 7.96
C ASP A 46 -10.51 -10.29 7.01
N MET A 47 -10.78 -9.96 5.75
CA MET A 47 -9.73 -9.48 4.84
C MET A 47 -9.35 -8.06 5.22
N LYS A 48 -8.15 -7.90 5.72
CA LYS A 48 -7.62 -6.59 6.15
C LYS A 48 -6.51 -6.16 5.21
N LYS A 49 -6.61 -4.93 4.73
CA LYS A 49 -5.57 -4.33 3.89
C LYS A 49 -4.46 -3.66 4.70
N ILE A 50 -4.70 -3.38 5.99
CA ILE A 50 -3.71 -2.82 6.90
C ILE A 50 -3.34 -3.88 7.92
N ALA A 51 -2.07 -4.27 7.93
CA ALA A 51 -1.51 -5.21 8.89
C ALA A 51 -0.49 -4.53 9.80
N GLN A 52 -0.37 -5.01 11.04
CA GLN A 52 0.69 -4.59 11.95
C GLN A 52 1.74 -5.68 12.06
N ARG A 53 2.99 -5.33 11.81
CA ARG A 53 4.15 -6.22 11.94
C ARG A 53 5.21 -5.54 12.83
N GLY A 54 5.27 -5.94 14.09
CA GLY A 54 6.12 -5.26 15.08
C GLY A 54 5.75 -3.79 15.22
N ALA A 55 6.72 -2.90 14.98
CA ALA A 55 6.53 -1.45 15.02
C ALA A 55 5.98 -0.88 13.70
N PHE A 56 5.68 -1.70 12.70
CA PHE A 56 5.26 -1.24 11.38
C PHE A 56 3.75 -1.44 11.18
N LEU A 57 3.09 -0.44 10.58
CA LEU A 57 1.81 -0.59 9.91
C LEU A 57 2.08 -0.68 8.42
N ILE A 58 1.45 -1.63 7.75
CA ILE A 58 1.68 -1.89 6.32
C ILE A 58 0.34 -1.99 5.63
N ALA A 59 0.14 -1.18 4.61
CA ALA A 59 -1.04 -1.24 3.76
C ALA A 59 -0.61 -1.33 2.29
N GLY A 60 -1.17 -2.27 1.54
CA GLY A 60 -0.76 -2.56 0.17
C GLY A 60 -1.90 -2.44 -0.84
N SER A 61 -1.56 -1.94 -2.03
CA SER A 61 -2.41 -1.86 -3.22
C SER A 61 -1.70 -2.47 -4.42
N GLY A 62 -2.44 -3.02 -5.36
CA GLY A 62 -1.89 -3.67 -6.57
C GLY A 62 -2.01 -5.18 -6.51
N GLU A 63 -0.97 -5.89 -6.92
CA GLU A 63 -0.94 -7.35 -6.91
C GLU A 63 -1.15 -7.93 -5.51
N VAL A 64 -1.99 -8.95 -5.40
CA VAL A 64 -2.37 -9.55 -4.11
C VAL A 64 -1.20 -10.30 -3.48
N GLN A 65 -0.41 -11.03 -4.29
CA GLN A 65 0.68 -11.86 -3.78
C GLN A 65 1.71 -11.07 -2.97
N PRO A 66 2.33 -9.98 -3.47
CA PRO A 66 3.27 -9.21 -2.66
C PRO A 66 2.61 -8.60 -1.42
N CYS A 67 1.34 -8.19 -1.51
CA CYS A 67 0.59 -7.69 -0.35
C CYS A 67 0.45 -8.76 0.75
N ASP A 68 0.03 -9.97 0.39
CA ASP A 68 -0.12 -11.09 1.32
C ASP A 68 1.22 -11.49 1.94
N VAL A 69 2.28 -11.61 1.12
CA VAL A 69 3.62 -11.93 1.60
C VAL A 69 4.09 -10.92 2.66
N VAL A 70 3.96 -9.63 2.36
CA VAL A 70 4.44 -8.60 3.28
C VAL A 70 3.60 -8.55 4.55
N GLN A 71 2.29 -8.66 4.44
CA GLN A 71 1.39 -8.60 5.60
C GLN A 71 1.52 -9.81 6.52
N HIS A 72 1.80 -10.99 6.00
CA HIS A 72 1.80 -12.23 6.77
C HIS A 72 3.19 -12.80 7.07
N MET A 73 4.17 -12.58 6.20
CA MET A 73 5.46 -13.26 6.28
C MET A 73 6.65 -12.32 6.58
N TRP A 74 6.53 -11.01 6.27
CA TRP A 74 7.63 -10.11 6.55
C TRP A 74 7.87 -9.98 8.07
N ASN A 75 9.12 -10.16 8.46
CA ASN A 75 9.60 -9.90 9.82
C ASN A 75 10.51 -8.65 9.78
N PRO A 76 9.94 -7.45 9.94
CA PRO A 76 10.69 -6.22 9.78
C PRO A 76 11.78 -6.05 10.83
N PRO A 77 12.86 -5.33 10.50
CA PRO A 77 13.90 -5.02 11.47
C PRO A 77 13.35 -4.18 12.62
N LYS A 78 13.89 -4.38 13.81
CA LYS A 78 13.50 -3.58 14.98
C LYS A 78 14.00 -2.15 14.80
N LEU A 79 13.11 -1.18 15.02
CA LEU A 79 13.46 0.22 15.14
C LEU A 79 14.17 0.44 16.50
N THR A 80 15.45 0.80 16.46
CA THR A 80 16.20 1.13 17.69
C THR A 80 16.11 2.63 17.99
N ALA A 81 16.47 3.05 19.21
CA ALA A 81 16.51 4.48 19.56
C ALA A 81 17.42 5.28 18.60
N LYS A 82 18.55 4.71 18.16
CA LYS A 82 19.44 5.33 17.20
C LYS A 82 18.78 5.45 15.80
N ASP A 83 18.05 4.45 15.37
CA ASP A 83 17.35 4.47 14.08
C ASP A 83 16.20 5.48 14.07
N SER A 84 15.61 5.76 15.24
CA SER A 84 14.54 6.75 15.40
C SER A 84 15.01 8.20 15.22
N GLU A 85 16.32 8.46 15.25
CA GLU A 85 16.90 9.78 14.97
C GLU A 85 16.83 10.12 13.47
N ASP A 86 16.85 9.10 12.58
CA ASP A 86 16.67 9.23 11.13
C ASP A 86 15.93 8.01 10.57
N ILE A 87 14.61 8.04 10.69
CA ILE A 87 13.74 6.94 10.25
C ILE A 87 13.82 6.76 8.72
N TYR A 88 14.02 7.85 7.94
CA TYR A 88 14.15 7.74 6.50
C TYR A 88 15.41 6.95 6.10
N HIS A 89 16.55 7.23 6.73
CA HIS A 89 17.76 6.46 6.54
C HIS A 89 17.58 4.98 6.93
N PHE A 90 16.89 4.73 8.06
CA PHE A 90 16.56 3.38 8.50
C PHE A 90 15.68 2.64 7.47
N MET A 91 14.69 3.31 6.89
CA MET A 91 13.84 2.73 5.85
C MET A 91 14.69 2.26 4.67
N ILE A 92 15.57 3.12 4.14
CA ILE A 92 16.40 2.80 2.97
C ILE A 92 17.42 1.70 3.28
N THR A 93 18.10 1.79 4.42
CA THR A 93 19.29 0.96 4.67
C THR A 93 19.01 -0.37 5.36
N LYS A 94 17.87 -0.48 6.06
CA LYS A 94 17.51 -1.69 6.82
C LYS A 94 16.15 -2.26 6.42
N ALA A 95 15.11 -1.42 6.39
CA ALA A 95 13.75 -1.92 6.15
C ALA A 95 13.58 -2.41 4.71
N MET A 96 13.96 -1.61 3.69
CA MET A 96 13.78 -2.01 2.29
C MET A 96 14.64 -3.20 1.87
N PRO A 97 15.91 -3.35 2.27
CA PRO A 97 16.66 -4.60 2.00
C PRO A 97 16.00 -5.83 2.64
N SER A 98 15.47 -5.71 3.86
CA SER A 98 14.73 -6.79 4.52
C SER A 98 13.43 -7.13 3.81
N LEU A 99 12.70 -6.12 3.32
CA LEU A 99 11.47 -6.29 2.57
C LEU A 99 11.74 -6.97 1.22
N ARG A 100 12.76 -6.50 0.47
CA ARG A 100 13.18 -7.13 -0.79
C ARG A 100 13.50 -8.60 -0.59
N LYS A 101 14.30 -8.92 0.43
CA LYS A 101 14.63 -10.31 0.75
C LYS A 101 13.39 -11.13 1.04
N CYS A 102 12.45 -10.62 1.83
CA CYS A 102 11.20 -11.32 2.13
C CYS A 102 10.39 -11.61 0.86
N LEU A 103 10.21 -10.63 -0.02
CA LEU A 103 9.48 -10.81 -1.27
C LEU A 103 10.17 -11.83 -2.18
N THR A 104 11.48 -11.71 -2.39
CA THR A 104 12.26 -12.64 -3.24
C THR A 104 12.24 -14.08 -2.68
N ASP A 105 12.43 -14.25 -1.38
CA ASP A 105 12.41 -15.58 -0.73
C ASP A 105 11.02 -16.25 -0.86
N ASN A 106 9.97 -15.48 -1.07
CA ASN A 106 8.60 -15.96 -1.23
C ASN A 106 8.10 -15.90 -2.69
N GLY A 107 9.04 -15.89 -3.65
CA GLY A 107 8.76 -16.11 -5.07
C GLY A 107 8.36 -14.86 -5.85
N TYR A 108 8.50 -13.65 -5.28
CA TYR A 108 8.27 -12.43 -6.05
C TYR A 108 9.50 -12.12 -6.92
N ASP A 109 9.26 -11.99 -8.22
CA ASP A 109 10.30 -11.64 -9.20
C ASP A 109 10.20 -10.15 -9.55
N PHE A 110 11.20 -9.38 -9.13
CA PHE A 110 11.29 -7.94 -9.41
C PHE A 110 11.60 -7.63 -10.89
N ASP A 111 12.05 -8.61 -11.67
CA ASP A 111 12.40 -8.45 -13.07
C ASP A 111 11.31 -8.98 -14.02
N GLU A 112 10.31 -9.68 -13.49
CA GLU A 112 9.17 -10.15 -14.27
C GLU A 112 8.39 -8.96 -14.84
N GLY A 113 8.12 -8.99 -16.14
CA GLY A 113 7.36 -7.95 -16.83
C GLY A 113 8.17 -6.72 -17.26
N LYS A 114 9.44 -6.61 -16.87
CA LYS A 114 10.37 -5.60 -17.41
C LYS A 114 10.79 -6.03 -18.81
N GLY A 115 10.14 -5.46 -19.84
CA GLY A 115 10.45 -5.71 -21.25
C GLY A 115 10.30 -4.44 -22.07
N GLU A 116 11.02 -4.36 -23.21
CA GLU A 116 10.91 -3.24 -24.15
C GLU A 116 9.43 -3.03 -24.57
N GLY A 117 8.89 -1.84 -24.29
CA GLY A 117 7.59 -1.39 -24.80
C GLY A 117 6.38 -1.56 -23.87
N LYS A 118 6.53 -2.04 -22.64
CA LYS A 118 5.47 -1.92 -21.63
C LYS A 118 5.65 -0.62 -20.87
N ALA A 119 4.57 0.16 -20.73
CA ALA A 119 4.55 1.30 -19.80
C ALA A 119 4.88 0.76 -18.40
N ASP A 120 5.68 1.51 -17.67
CA ASP A 120 6.05 1.23 -16.27
C ASP A 120 4.82 1.43 -15.37
N GLU A 121 3.82 0.54 -15.47
CA GLU A 121 2.72 0.52 -14.52
C GLU A 121 3.21 -0.17 -13.24
N SER A 122 3.14 0.55 -12.14
CA SER A 122 3.51 0.02 -10.83
C SER A 122 2.67 -1.20 -10.49
N ARG A 123 3.30 -2.33 -10.23
CA ARG A 123 2.64 -3.61 -9.93
C ARG A 123 2.03 -3.61 -8.52
N PHE A 124 2.64 -2.91 -7.59
CA PHE A 124 2.11 -2.66 -6.25
C PHE A 124 2.66 -1.36 -5.67
N ASN A 125 1.95 -0.82 -4.68
CA ASN A 125 2.44 0.24 -3.82
C ASN A 125 2.11 -0.11 -2.36
N PHE A 126 3.01 0.23 -1.44
CA PHE A 126 2.74 0.15 -0.01
C PHE A 126 2.74 1.52 0.63
N LEU A 127 1.79 1.78 1.52
CA LEU A 127 1.97 2.77 2.58
C LEU A 127 2.50 2.05 3.81
N ILE A 128 3.68 2.43 4.25
CA ILE A 128 4.31 1.87 5.45
C ILE A 128 4.46 2.96 6.50
N ALA A 129 3.93 2.72 7.71
CA ALA A 129 4.15 3.61 8.83
C ALA A 129 5.04 2.95 9.88
N VAL A 130 6.00 3.71 10.41
CA VAL A 130 6.87 3.31 11.50
C VAL A 130 7.31 4.53 12.31
N GLY A 131 7.25 4.45 13.64
CA GLY A 131 7.61 5.57 14.51
C GLY A 131 6.73 6.82 14.31
N GLY A 132 5.48 6.65 13.83
CA GLY A 132 4.54 7.74 13.57
C GLY A 132 4.82 8.51 12.26
N GLU A 133 5.74 8.04 11.42
CA GLU A 133 5.99 8.56 10.07
C GLU A 133 5.48 7.60 9.00
N ILE A 134 4.95 8.16 7.90
CA ILE A 134 4.45 7.40 6.75
C ILE A 134 5.41 7.54 5.58
N PHE A 135 5.57 6.44 4.86
CA PHE A 135 6.36 6.34 3.64
C PHE A 135 5.54 5.68 2.55
N ASP A 136 5.62 6.23 1.35
CA ASP A 136 5.11 5.60 0.12
C ASP A 136 6.24 4.80 -0.51
N ILE A 137 5.99 3.51 -0.73
CA ILE A 137 6.97 2.55 -1.24
C ILE A 137 6.47 2.03 -2.58
N ALA A 138 7.20 2.33 -3.64
CA ALA A 138 6.91 1.81 -4.97
C ALA A 138 7.36 0.34 -5.12
N ASP A 139 7.01 -0.29 -6.22
CA ASP A 139 7.33 -1.70 -6.49
C ASP A 139 8.82 -1.97 -6.76
N ASP A 140 9.60 -0.95 -7.07
CA ASP A 140 11.07 -1.01 -7.11
C ASP A 140 11.72 -0.87 -5.72
N LEU A 141 10.89 -0.62 -4.69
CA LEU A 141 11.22 -0.32 -3.31
C LEU A 141 11.87 1.07 -3.09
N SER A 142 11.67 1.99 -4.02
CA SER A 142 11.94 3.40 -3.74
C SER A 142 11.04 3.93 -2.63
N VAL A 143 11.58 4.84 -1.82
CA VAL A 143 10.95 5.37 -0.61
C VAL A 143 10.67 6.84 -0.78
N CYS A 144 9.40 7.22 -0.75
CA CYS A 144 8.97 8.62 -0.88
C CYS A 144 8.30 9.13 0.40
N ARG A 145 8.41 10.44 0.63
CA ARG A 145 7.71 11.16 1.69
C ARG A 145 6.92 12.32 1.11
N SER A 146 5.69 12.50 1.55
CA SER A 146 4.88 13.66 1.19
C SER A 146 5.26 14.89 2.02
N GLY A 147 5.32 16.04 1.38
CA GLY A 147 5.65 17.32 2.04
C GLY A 147 4.52 17.86 2.94
N ASP A 148 3.28 17.46 2.67
CA ASP A 148 2.09 17.84 3.46
C ASP A 148 1.62 16.73 4.40
N GLY A 149 2.29 15.57 4.38
CA GLY A 149 1.96 14.42 5.21
C GLY A 149 0.68 13.67 4.79
N ILE A 150 0.18 13.90 3.58
CA ILE A 150 -0.99 13.21 3.01
C ILE A 150 -0.51 12.25 1.93
N TYR A 151 -1.00 11.03 1.97
CA TYR A 151 -0.61 9.93 1.09
C TYR A 151 -1.84 9.23 0.55
N GLY A 152 -1.73 8.69 -0.67
CA GLY A 152 -2.80 7.89 -1.26
C GLY A 152 -2.25 6.89 -2.27
N VAL A 153 -2.73 5.64 -2.21
CA VAL A 153 -2.40 4.58 -3.17
C VAL A 153 -3.65 3.81 -3.57
N GLY A 154 -3.65 3.31 -4.80
CA GLY A 154 -4.76 2.59 -5.41
C GLY A 154 -5.70 3.48 -6.22
N SER A 155 -6.64 2.85 -6.95
CA SER A 155 -7.48 3.50 -7.98
C SER A 155 -8.38 4.64 -7.46
N GLY A 156 -8.86 4.54 -6.23
CA GLY A 156 -9.70 5.58 -5.62
C GLY A 156 -8.93 6.61 -4.80
N SER A 157 -7.59 6.55 -4.78
CA SER A 157 -6.76 7.39 -3.92
C SER A 157 -6.92 8.89 -4.21
N ASP A 158 -7.02 9.29 -5.47
CA ASP A 158 -7.17 10.70 -5.83
C ASP A 158 -8.44 11.33 -5.26
N TYR A 159 -9.56 10.58 -5.26
CA TYR A 159 -10.80 11.03 -4.65
C TYR A 159 -10.67 11.19 -3.14
N ALA A 160 -10.01 10.23 -2.49
CA ALA A 160 -9.84 10.24 -1.04
C ALA A 160 -8.84 11.33 -0.61
N VAL A 161 -7.72 11.50 -1.30
CA VAL A 161 -6.75 12.58 -1.06
C VAL A 161 -7.40 13.95 -1.27
N GLY A 162 -8.17 14.12 -2.35
CA GLY A 162 -8.93 15.34 -2.59
C GLY A 162 -9.93 15.65 -1.46
N ALA A 163 -10.61 14.62 -0.95
CA ALA A 163 -11.53 14.77 0.19
C ALA A 163 -10.79 15.17 1.48
N ILE A 164 -9.58 14.63 1.74
CA ILE A 164 -8.75 15.01 2.89
C ILE A 164 -8.33 16.48 2.78
N HIS A 165 -7.87 16.92 1.62
CA HIS A 165 -7.55 18.34 1.38
C HIS A 165 -8.76 19.26 1.57
N ALA A 166 -9.97 18.77 1.32
CA ALA A 166 -11.23 19.47 1.61
C ALA A 166 -11.66 19.39 3.09
N GLY A 167 -10.86 18.77 3.97
CA GLY A 167 -11.11 18.70 5.41
C GLY A 167 -11.78 17.41 5.91
N ALA A 168 -11.94 16.39 5.05
CA ALA A 168 -12.46 15.10 5.51
C ALA A 168 -11.43 14.35 6.36
N LYS A 169 -11.90 13.59 7.36
CA LYS A 169 -11.07 12.62 8.06
C LYS A 169 -10.76 11.42 7.16
N PRO A 170 -9.65 10.66 7.39
CA PRO A 170 -9.26 9.52 6.55
C PRO A 170 -10.38 8.50 6.31
N GLU A 171 -11.11 8.10 7.34
CA GLU A 171 -12.26 7.19 7.22
C GLU A 171 -13.31 7.74 6.26
N LYS A 172 -13.70 9.02 6.43
CA LYS A 172 -14.69 9.68 5.57
C LYS A 172 -14.22 9.84 4.14
N ALA A 173 -12.91 10.02 3.94
CA ALA A 173 -12.31 10.11 2.62
C ALA A 173 -12.43 8.78 1.85
N ILE A 174 -12.19 7.63 2.52
CA ILE A 174 -12.43 6.30 1.92
C ILE A 174 -13.91 6.10 1.57
N GLU A 175 -14.84 6.51 2.45
CA GLU A 175 -16.28 6.43 2.16
C GLU A 175 -16.70 7.30 0.95
N ILE A 176 -16.03 8.44 0.74
CA ILE A 176 -16.25 9.29 -0.43
C ILE A 176 -15.70 8.60 -1.69
N ALA A 177 -14.47 8.08 -1.64
CA ALA A 177 -13.89 7.34 -2.75
C ALA A 177 -14.76 6.14 -3.14
N ALA A 178 -15.32 5.41 -2.19
CA ALA A 178 -16.21 4.26 -2.44
C ALA A 178 -17.50 4.60 -3.22
N LYS A 179 -17.87 5.87 -3.31
CA LYS A 179 -19.02 6.34 -4.13
C LYS A 179 -18.63 6.65 -5.57
N LEU A 180 -17.36 6.84 -5.84
CA LEU A 180 -16.82 7.33 -7.10
C LEU A 180 -15.98 6.28 -7.83
N ASP A 181 -15.26 5.46 -7.10
CA ASP A 181 -14.41 4.38 -7.62
C ASP A 181 -15.12 3.02 -7.49
N VAL A 182 -15.31 2.35 -8.61
CA VAL A 182 -15.95 1.02 -8.68
C VAL A 182 -15.13 -0.08 -7.99
N ASN A 183 -13.87 0.18 -7.74
CA ASN A 183 -12.93 -0.77 -7.14
C ASN A 183 -12.73 -0.54 -5.64
N THR A 184 -13.51 0.36 -5.06
CA THR A 184 -13.46 0.71 -3.64
C THR A 184 -14.80 0.41 -2.98
N SER A 185 -14.82 -0.48 -2.00
CA SER A 185 -16.04 -0.76 -1.23
C SER A 185 -15.78 -1.56 0.05
N GLY A 186 -16.84 -1.82 0.81
CA GLY A 186 -16.84 -2.61 2.03
C GLY A 186 -16.57 -1.77 3.28
N PRO A 187 -16.40 -2.42 4.44
CA PRO A 187 -16.09 -1.72 5.68
C PRO A 187 -14.72 -1.05 5.59
N VAL A 188 -14.65 0.18 6.12
CA VAL A 188 -13.39 0.93 6.18
C VAL A 188 -12.57 0.43 7.38
N GLN A 189 -11.33 0.08 7.13
CA GLN A 189 -10.34 -0.19 8.17
C GLN A 189 -9.58 1.10 8.50
N VAL A 190 -9.45 1.43 9.78
CA VAL A 190 -8.66 2.59 10.24
C VAL A 190 -7.71 2.13 11.32
N VAL A 191 -6.44 2.46 11.19
CA VAL A 191 -5.40 2.14 12.19
C VAL A 191 -4.57 3.38 12.48
N GLU A 192 -4.33 3.65 13.75
CA GLU A 192 -3.49 4.75 14.22
C GLU A 192 -2.18 4.21 14.80
N GLN A 193 -1.11 4.97 14.62
CA GLN A 193 0.19 4.73 15.25
C GLN A 193 0.71 6.03 15.85
N TYR A 194 1.05 5.99 17.13
CA TYR A 194 1.65 7.11 17.85
C TYR A 194 3.18 7.07 17.77
N LYS A 195 3.78 8.26 17.85
CA LYS A 195 5.24 8.42 17.92
C LYS A 195 5.83 7.92 19.24
#